data_ec24fa1ba3fbfd7a5f385a59606cc850
#
_entry.id   ec24fa1ba3fbfd7a5f385a59606cc850
#
_cell.length_a   1.000
_cell.length_b   1.000
_cell.length_c   1.000
_cell.angle_alpha   90.00
_cell.angle_beta   90.00
_cell.angle_gamma   90.00
#
_symmetry.space_group_name_H-M   'P 1'
#
loop_
_entity.id
_entity.type
_entity.pdbx_description
1 polymer ?
#
loop_
_entity_poly.entity_id
_entity_poly.type
_entity_poly.pdbx_seq_one_letter_code
_entity_poly.pdbx_strand_id
1 'polypeptide(L)'
;MEEPSERKIIEMEELIMGVFDELKARGLIAQLTNEEKVRDLLNNGKTSFYIGFDPTADSLHVGHFVQIMVMAHMQKAGHTPIALFGGGTGMIGDPSGKTAMRRMMTREEIDHNVRCFQKQMSRLVDFSDGKAIMVNNADWLMNLNYIQFLREVGVHFSVNRMLSFECYKQRLERGLSFFELNYMLMQSYDFLVLNRKYGCQLELGGDDQWSNIIGGVELIRKADDKEAYRMTFTLLTTSDGRKMGKTESGAVWLDPEKTSPYDFYQYWRNVDDADVIRCL
;
A
#
# COMPACT_ATOMS: atom_id res chain seq x y z
N MET A 1 -4.10 18.09 44.75
CA MET A 1 -4.20 17.28 43.49
C MET A 1 -2.98 17.69 42.69
N GLU A 2 -2.07 16.77 42.46
CA GLU A 2 -0.91 17.06 41.62
C GLU A 2 -1.35 17.13 40.16
N GLU A 3 -0.92 18.16 39.43
CA GLU A 3 -1.12 18.26 38.00
C GLU A 3 -0.39 17.09 37.31
N PRO A 4 -1.03 16.41 36.35
CA PRO A 4 -0.38 15.33 35.61
C PRO A 4 0.84 15.86 34.86
N SER A 5 1.96 15.12 34.92
CA SER A 5 3.17 15.49 34.17
C SER A 5 2.88 15.57 32.67
N GLU A 6 3.60 16.44 31.93
CA GLU A 6 3.46 16.58 30.46
C GLU A 6 3.44 15.23 29.72
N ARG A 7 4.25 14.28 30.17
CA ARG A 7 4.28 12.92 29.62
C ARG A 7 2.97 12.15 29.85
N LYS A 8 2.32 12.33 31.02
CA LYS A 8 0.99 11.73 31.30
C LYS A 8 -0.12 12.40 30.49
N ILE A 9 -0.01 13.71 30.26
CA ILE A 9 -0.97 14.44 29.41
C ILE A 9 -0.86 13.95 27.98
N ILE A 10 0.35 13.80 27.43
CA ILE A 10 0.59 13.26 26.08
C ILE A 10 0.09 11.80 25.97
N GLU A 11 0.41 10.95 26.95
CA GLU A 11 -0.09 9.56 27.00
C GLU A 11 -1.63 9.50 27.13
N MET A 12 -2.26 10.44 27.83
CA MET A 12 -3.73 10.53 27.91
C MET A 12 -4.36 11.08 26.62
N GLU A 13 -3.71 12.02 25.95
CA GLU A 13 -4.16 12.54 24.64
C GLU A 13 -3.99 11.49 23.55
N GLU A 14 -2.92 10.72 23.55
CA GLU A 14 -2.74 9.55 22.68
C GLU A 14 -3.80 8.44 22.94
N LEU A 15 -4.25 8.29 24.18
CA LEU A 15 -5.32 7.34 24.54
C LEU A 15 -6.72 7.78 24.09
N ILE A 16 -6.90 9.07 23.81
CA ILE A 16 -8.18 9.69 23.41
C ILE A 16 -8.22 9.94 21.90
N MET A 17 -7.06 10.05 21.25
CA MET A 17 -6.95 10.31 19.82
C MET A 17 -7.17 9.02 19.03
N GLY A 18 -8.19 8.99 18.16
CA GLY A 18 -8.41 7.86 17.25
C GLY A 18 -7.28 7.75 16.22
N VAL A 19 -7.06 6.54 15.71
CA VAL A 19 -5.94 6.26 14.79
C VAL A 19 -5.98 7.10 13.51
N PHE A 20 -7.15 7.45 13.02
CA PHE A 20 -7.28 8.37 11.88
C PHE A 20 -6.68 9.73 12.20
N ASP A 21 -7.01 10.29 13.36
CA ASP A 21 -6.53 11.61 13.77
C ASP A 21 -5.03 11.59 14.06
N GLU A 22 -4.50 10.49 14.63
CA GLU A 22 -3.08 10.28 14.79
C GLU A 22 -2.34 10.27 13.44
N LEU A 23 -2.80 9.46 12.46
CA LEU A 23 -2.19 9.40 11.14
C LEU A 23 -2.25 10.77 10.42
N LYS A 24 -3.34 11.51 10.60
CA LYS A 24 -3.50 12.87 10.05
C LYS A 24 -2.56 13.86 10.71
N ALA A 25 -2.45 13.86 12.04
CA ALA A 25 -1.56 14.73 12.80
C ALA A 25 -0.08 14.50 12.46
N ARG A 26 0.30 13.25 12.18
CA ARG A 26 1.65 12.87 11.71
C ARG A 26 1.89 13.22 10.23
N GLY A 27 0.91 13.77 9.50
CA GLY A 27 1.04 14.09 8.08
C GLY A 27 1.14 12.87 7.17
N LEU A 28 0.72 11.70 7.63
CA LEU A 28 0.80 10.44 6.87
C LEU A 28 -0.29 10.31 5.82
N ILE A 29 -1.42 11.03 5.95
CA ILE A 29 -2.53 10.98 5.00
C ILE A 29 -2.31 12.01 3.90
N ALA A 30 -2.22 11.56 2.64
CA ALA A 30 -2.11 12.43 1.47
C ALA A 30 -3.49 12.74 0.87
N GLN A 31 -4.23 11.70 0.46
CA GLN A 31 -5.55 11.81 -0.13
C GLN A 31 -6.48 10.71 0.40
N LEU A 32 -7.77 10.96 0.42
CA LEU A 32 -8.78 9.96 0.80
C LEU A 32 -10.14 10.26 0.16
N THR A 33 -10.99 9.23 0.08
CA THR A 33 -12.41 9.42 -0.25
C THR A 33 -13.16 9.70 1.05
N ASN A 34 -14.11 10.60 1.04
CA ASN A 34 -15.04 10.86 2.16
C ASN A 34 -14.40 10.82 3.56
N GLU A 35 -13.77 11.93 3.95
CA GLU A 35 -13.02 12.00 5.21
C GLU A 35 -13.87 11.64 6.44
N GLU A 36 -15.12 12.07 6.49
CA GLU A 36 -16.02 11.82 7.62
C GLU A 36 -16.26 10.32 7.83
N LYS A 37 -16.59 9.59 6.74
CA LYS A 37 -16.82 8.14 6.80
C LYS A 37 -15.55 7.34 7.11
N VAL A 38 -14.41 7.73 6.53
CA VAL A 38 -13.13 7.06 6.82
C VAL A 38 -12.70 7.32 8.26
N ARG A 39 -12.87 8.54 8.76
CA ARG A 39 -12.61 8.89 10.17
C ARG A 39 -13.49 8.05 11.11
N ASP A 40 -14.80 7.98 10.85
CA ASP A 40 -15.72 7.19 11.66
C ASP A 40 -15.36 5.71 11.65
N LEU A 41 -15.07 5.16 10.46
CA LEU A 41 -14.64 3.77 10.28
C LEU A 41 -13.38 3.43 11.09
N LEU A 42 -12.40 4.34 11.14
CA LEU A 42 -11.11 4.11 11.79
C LEU A 42 -11.09 4.49 13.28
N ASN A 43 -11.84 5.50 13.70
CA ASN A 43 -11.83 5.94 15.10
C ASN A 43 -12.88 5.23 15.95
N ASN A 44 -14.04 4.91 15.37
CA ASN A 44 -15.20 4.40 16.12
C ASN A 44 -15.52 2.94 15.79
N GLY A 45 -14.94 2.39 14.72
CA GLY A 45 -15.18 1.03 14.26
C GLY A 45 -13.94 0.13 14.33
N LYS A 46 -14.13 -1.10 13.87
CA LYS A 46 -13.05 -2.03 13.53
C LYS A 46 -13.26 -2.48 12.11
N THR A 47 -12.22 -2.40 11.30
CA THR A 47 -12.30 -2.75 9.88
C THR A 47 -11.07 -3.55 9.46
N SER A 48 -11.25 -4.32 8.38
CA SER A 48 -10.12 -4.86 7.63
C SER A 48 -9.74 -3.88 6.53
N PHE A 49 -8.45 -3.70 6.35
CA PHE A 49 -7.86 -2.87 5.31
C PHE A 49 -6.70 -3.60 4.64
N TYR A 50 -6.36 -3.24 3.41
CA TYR A 50 -5.22 -3.87 2.77
C TYR A 50 -4.23 -2.87 2.18
N ILE A 51 -2.98 -3.34 2.09
CA ILE A 51 -1.90 -2.70 1.34
C ILE A 51 -1.29 -3.75 0.42
N GLY A 52 -1.10 -3.39 -0.86
CA GLY A 52 -0.47 -4.22 -1.87
C GLY A 52 1.04 -4.02 -1.92
N PHE A 53 1.77 -5.12 -2.09
CA PHE A 53 3.23 -5.15 -2.22
C PHE A 53 3.62 -5.99 -3.43
N ASP A 54 4.02 -5.35 -4.51
CA ASP A 54 4.59 -6.04 -5.67
C ASP A 54 6.02 -6.51 -5.37
N PRO A 55 6.29 -7.83 -5.45
CA PRO A 55 7.57 -8.42 -5.04
C PRO A 55 8.64 -8.24 -6.13
N THR A 56 9.01 -6.99 -6.42
CA THR A 56 9.95 -6.62 -7.49
C THR A 56 11.42 -6.82 -7.13
N ALA A 57 11.71 -7.21 -5.89
CA ALA A 57 13.03 -7.56 -5.36
C ALA A 57 12.86 -8.54 -4.20
N ASP A 58 13.95 -9.16 -3.77
CA ASP A 58 14.00 -10.10 -2.64
C ASP A 58 14.11 -9.42 -1.27
N SER A 59 13.91 -8.10 -1.21
CA SER A 59 13.84 -7.34 0.05
C SER A 59 12.92 -6.13 -0.09
N LEU A 60 12.23 -5.81 1.00
CA LEU A 60 11.64 -4.51 1.24
C LEU A 60 12.73 -3.46 1.45
N HIS A 61 12.42 -2.20 1.21
CA HIS A 61 13.34 -1.07 1.40
C HIS A 61 12.65 0.06 2.16
N VAL A 62 13.39 1.10 2.54
CA VAL A 62 12.88 2.27 3.29
C VAL A 62 11.60 2.86 2.69
N GLY A 63 11.43 2.85 1.36
CA GLY A 63 10.20 3.33 0.73
C GLY A 63 8.94 2.53 1.10
N HIS A 64 9.05 1.27 1.53
CA HIS A 64 7.94 0.46 2.04
C HIS A 64 7.69 0.69 3.54
N PHE A 65 8.66 1.30 4.23
CA PHE A 65 8.63 1.39 5.68
C PHE A 65 7.42 2.19 6.19
N VAL A 66 7.08 3.31 5.54
CA VAL A 66 5.89 4.10 5.88
C VAL A 66 4.61 3.26 5.83
N GLN A 67 4.44 2.46 4.78
CA GLN A 67 3.26 1.60 4.62
C GLN A 67 3.17 0.56 5.74
N ILE A 68 4.31 -0.04 6.11
CA ILE A 68 4.38 -1.04 7.19
C ILE A 68 4.12 -0.39 8.56
N MET A 69 4.64 0.82 8.80
CA MET A 69 4.37 1.57 10.02
C MET A 69 2.90 1.91 10.16
N VAL A 70 2.24 2.35 9.08
CA VAL A 70 0.78 2.57 9.10
C VAL A 70 0.03 1.28 9.39
N MET A 71 0.43 0.14 8.79
CA MET A 71 -0.16 -1.17 9.12
C MET A 71 -0.04 -1.46 10.62
N ALA A 72 1.13 -1.24 11.21
CA ALA A 72 1.37 -1.49 12.64
C ALA A 72 0.57 -0.54 13.54
N HIS A 73 0.47 0.75 13.22
CA HIS A 73 -0.36 1.72 13.96
C HIS A 73 -1.84 1.33 13.92
N MET A 74 -2.37 1.02 12.75
CA MET A 74 -3.76 0.62 12.61
C MET A 74 -4.03 -0.75 13.27
N GLN A 75 -3.08 -1.69 13.24
CA GLN A 75 -3.20 -2.94 13.97
C GLN A 75 -3.25 -2.72 15.48
N LYS A 76 -2.37 -1.85 16.02
CA LYS A 76 -2.37 -1.47 17.45
C LYS A 76 -3.71 -0.84 17.86
N ALA A 77 -4.36 -0.12 16.96
CA ALA A 77 -5.70 0.44 17.18
C ALA A 77 -6.84 -0.60 17.07
N GLY A 78 -6.52 -1.86 16.72
CA GLY A 78 -7.47 -2.97 16.68
C GLY A 78 -8.09 -3.23 15.31
N HIS A 79 -7.59 -2.62 14.24
CA HIS A 79 -7.98 -2.96 12.87
C HIS A 79 -7.20 -4.18 12.38
N THR A 80 -7.74 -4.86 11.37
CA THR A 80 -7.12 -6.07 10.80
C THR A 80 -6.41 -5.75 9.49
N PRO A 81 -5.06 -5.63 9.47
CA PRO A 81 -4.32 -5.44 8.24
C PRO A 81 -4.29 -6.70 7.38
N ILE A 82 -4.43 -6.52 6.07
CA ILE A 82 -4.22 -7.54 5.06
C ILE A 82 -3.00 -7.12 4.23
N ALA A 83 -1.92 -7.87 4.31
CA ALA A 83 -0.77 -7.72 3.43
C ALA A 83 -1.02 -8.54 2.16
N LEU A 84 -1.27 -7.85 1.05
CA LEU A 84 -1.47 -8.46 -0.26
C LEU A 84 -0.14 -8.51 -1.02
N PHE A 85 0.36 -9.71 -1.30
CA PHE A 85 1.54 -9.88 -2.14
C PHE A 85 1.13 -10.06 -3.60
N GLY A 86 1.74 -9.26 -4.47
CA GLY A 86 1.47 -9.23 -5.91
C GLY A 86 2.12 -10.39 -6.68
N GLY A 87 1.83 -11.65 -6.32
CA GLY A 87 2.36 -12.81 -7.04
C GLY A 87 1.83 -12.91 -8.49
N GLY A 88 0.58 -12.52 -8.71
CA GLY A 88 -0.03 -12.43 -10.05
C GLY A 88 0.26 -11.09 -10.73
N THR A 89 0.02 -9.96 -10.04
CA THR A 89 0.27 -8.62 -10.58
C THR A 89 1.76 -8.36 -10.85
N GLY A 90 2.66 -8.95 -10.07
CA GLY A 90 4.11 -8.87 -10.29
C GLY A 90 4.57 -9.48 -11.62
N MET A 91 3.79 -10.40 -12.21
CA MET A 91 4.07 -10.95 -13.54
C MET A 91 3.77 -9.93 -14.67
N ILE A 92 2.92 -8.95 -14.39
CA ILE A 92 2.56 -7.85 -15.32
C ILE A 92 3.46 -6.64 -15.04
N GLY A 93 3.49 -6.20 -13.79
CA GLY A 93 4.20 -5.02 -13.32
C GLY A 93 3.39 -3.73 -13.42
N ASP A 94 3.34 -3.01 -12.30
CA ASP A 94 2.64 -1.72 -12.20
C ASP A 94 3.27 -0.67 -13.13
N PRO A 95 2.51 -0.08 -14.07
CA PRO A 95 2.99 0.99 -14.94
C PRO A 95 3.10 2.35 -14.24
N SER A 96 2.51 2.53 -13.05
CA SER A 96 2.42 3.81 -12.34
C SER A 96 3.81 4.38 -12.02
N GLY A 97 4.03 5.66 -12.35
CA GLY A 97 5.28 6.36 -12.09
C GLY A 97 6.50 5.81 -12.85
N LYS A 98 6.27 5.05 -13.93
CA LYS A 98 7.33 4.48 -14.78
C LYS A 98 7.24 5.01 -16.20
N THR A 99 8.41 5.19 -16.80
CA THR A 99 8.54 5.67 -18.18
C THR A 99 8.80 4.53 -19.18
N ALA A 100 9.12 3.33 -18.69
CA ALA A 100 9.38 2.15 -19.49
C ALA A 100 8.71 0.92 -18.85
N MET A 101 8.42 -0.09 -19.67
CA MET A 101 7.90 -1.38 -19.21
C MET A 101 8.91 -2.04 -18.26
N ARG A 102 8.40 -2.67 -17.19
CA ARG A 102 9.24 -3.43 -16.25
C ARG A 102 9.79 -4.71 -16.91
N ARG A 103 10.95 -5.17 -16.42
CA ARG A 103 11.44 -6.51 -16.73
C ARG A 103 10.42 -7.54 -16.24
N MET A 104 10.04 -8.45 -17.10
CA MET A 104 9.23 -9.59 -16.69
C MET A 104 10.09 -10.55 -15.84
N MET A 105 9.61 -10.83 -14.64
CA MET A 105 10.21 -11.79 -13.72
C MET A 105 9.61 -13.18 -13.93
N THR A 106 10.38 -14.23 -13.65
CA THR A 106 9.85 -15.59 -13.63
C THR A 106 8.97 -15.80 -12.40
N ARG A 107 8.12 -16.84 -12.45
CA ARG A 107 7.27 -17.19 -11.31
C ARG A 107 8.12 -17.56 -10.09
N GLU A 108 9.20 -18.28 -10.28
CA GLU A 108 10.13 -18.71 -9.22
C GLU A 108 10.78 -17.50 -8.53
N GLU A 109 11.20 -16.48 -9.30
CA GLU A 109 11.72 -15.21 -8.77
C GLU A 109 10.66 -14.51 -7.92
N ILE A 110 9.44 -14.41 -8.41
CA ILE A 110 8.32 -13.77 -7.71
C ILE A 110 7.99 -14.51 -6.40
N ASP A 111 7.86 -15.83 -6.46
CA ASP A 111 7.56 -16.67 -5.29
C ASP A 111 8.67 -16.58 -4.24
N HIS A 112 9.93 -16.48 -4.68
CA HIS A 112 11.06 -16.25 -3.77
C HIS A 112 10.93 -14.88 -3.08
N ASN A 113 10.69 -13.83 -3.83
CA ASN A 113 10.57 -12.48 -3.33
C ASN A 113 9.38 -12.33 -2.35
N VAL A 114 8.24 -12.97 -2.65
CA VAL A 114 7.09 -13.01 -1.74
C VAL A 114 7.49 -13.60 -0.39
N ARG A 115 8.20 -14.75 -0.37
CA ARG A 115 8.66 -15.36 0.89
C ARG A 115 9.60 -14.43 1.68
N CYS A 116 10.48 -13.71 0.98
CA CYS A 116 11.35 -12.73 1.62
C CYS A 116 10.56 -11.58 2.26
N PHE A 117 9.57 -11.04 1.55
CA PHE A 117 8.70 -9.99 2.07
C PHE A 117 7.90 -10.45 3.30
N GLN A 118 7.29 -11.64 3.24
CA GLN A 118 6.56 -12.23 4.36
C GLN A 118 7.42 -12.33 5.62
N LYS A 119 8.65 -12.84 5.48
CA LYS A 119 9.60 -12.96 6.60
C LYS A 119 9.98 -11.60 7.19
N GLN A 120 10.18 -10.57 6.35
CA GLN A 120 10.54 -9.24 6.81
C GLN A 120 9.35 -8.53 7.50
N MET A 121 8.16 -8.61 6.91
CA MET A 121 6.96 -7.98 7.48
C MET A 121 6.56 -8.57 8.83
N SER A 122 6.74 -9.87 9.02
CA SER A 122 6.42 -10.55 10.30
C SER A 122 7.26 -10.07 11.50
N ARG A 123 8.27 -9.23 11.27
CA ARG A 123 9.04 -8.57 12.34
C ARG A 123 8.37 -7.29 12.86
N LEU A 124 7.47 -6.70 12.07
CA LEU A 124 6.89 -5.38 12.32
C LEU A 124 5.37 -5.43 12.51
N VAL A 125 4.70 -6.40 11.89
CA VAL A 125 3.25 -6.63 11.97
C VAL A 125 3.03 -8.02 12.55
N ASP A 126 2.12 -8.13 13.50
CA ASP A 126 1.77 -9.40 14.16
C ASP A 126 0.73 -10.16 13.33
N PHE A 127 1.16 -11.25 12.69
CA PHE A 127 0.31 -12.13 11.89
C PHE A 127 -0.19 -13.35 12.65
N SER A 128 0.00 -13.41 13.98
CA SER A 128 -0.51 -14.51 14.80
C SER A 128 -2.02 -14.39 15.00
N ASP A 129 -2.69 -15.52 15.15
CA ASP A 129 -4.08 -15.65 15.62
C ASP A 129 -5.10 -14.76 14.89
N GLY A 130 -4.91 -14.52 13.60
CA GLY A 130 -5.81 -13.71 12.77
C GLY A 130 -5.76 -12.20 13.03
N LYS A 131 -4.75 -11.71 13.76
CA LYS A 131 -4.54 -10.28 14.00
C LYS A 131 -4.16 -9.50 12.73
N ALA A 132 -3.53 -10.19 11.78
CA ALA A 132 -3.30 -9.73 10.42
C ALA A 132 -3.34 -10.91 9.46
N ILE A 133 -3.54 -10.62 8.18
CA ILE A 133 -3.70 -11.64 7.14
C ILE A 133 -2.65 -11.42 6.06
N MET A 134 -1.99 -12.50 5.63
CA MET A 134 -1.14 -12.51 4.43
C MET A 134 -1.87 -13.23 3.31
N VAL A 135 -1.93 -12.61 2.15
CA VAL A 135 -2.53 -13.22 0.95
C VAL A 135 -1.65 -12.98 -0.27
N ASN A 136 -1.74 -13.87 -1.23
CA ASN A 136 -1.07 -13.74 -2.52
C ASN A 136 -2.12 -13.69 -3.63
N ASN A 137 -2.14 -12.63 -4.44
CA ASN A 137 -3.13 -12.50 -5.50
C ASN A 137 -2.95 -13.52 -6.65
N ALA A 138 -1.82 -14.22 -6.73
CA ALA A 138 -1.66 -15.36 -7.61
C ALA A 138 -2.72 -16.46 -7.34
N ASP A 139 -3.21 -16.60 -6.10
CA ASP A 139 -4.18 -17.62 -5.71
C ASP A 139 -5.51 -17.49 -6.46
N TRP A 140 -5.87 -16.28 -6.87
CA TRP A 140 -7.09 -16.04 -7.64
C TRP A 140 -6.83 -15.54 -9.07
N LEU A 141 -5.78 -14.75 -9.33
CA LEU A 141 -5.51 -14.21 -10.65
C LEU A 141 -5.03 -15.27 -11.65
N MET A 142 -4.24 -16.25 -11.19
CA MET A 142 -3.65 -17.28 -12.08
C MET A 142 -4.68 -18.30 -12.61
N ASN A 143 -5.83 -18.41 -11.95
CA ASN A 143 -6.88 -19.37 -12.30
C ASN A 143 -8.11 -18.69 -12.93
N LEU A 144 -8.03 -17.41 -13.30
CA LEU A 144 -9.14 -16.69 -13.92
C LEU A 144 -9.43 -17.22 -15.32
N ASN A 145 -10.71 -17.51 -15.57
CA ASN A 145 -11.19 -17.66 -16.94
C ASN A 145 -11.31 -16.28 -17.59
N TYR A 146 -10.58 -16.07 -18.68
CA TYR A 146 -10.49 -14.75 -19.33
C TYR A 146 -11.85 -14.20 -19.76
N ILE A 147 -12.71 -15.02 -20.37
CA ILE A 147 -14.03 -14.58 -20.83
C ILE A 147 -14.94 -14.24 -19.65
N GLN A 148 -14.91 -15.06 -18.60
CA GLN A 148 -15.68 -14.79 -17.38
C GLN A 148 -15.20 -13.50 -16.72
N PHE A 149 -13.90 -13.30 -16.60
CA PHE A 149 -13.32 -12.07 -16.04
C PHE A 149 -13.75 -10.82 -16.83
N LEU A 150 -13.73 -10.86 -18.18
CA LEU A 150 -14.21 -9.75 -19.00
C LEU A 150 -15.69 -9.46 -18.78
N ARG A 151 -16.52 -10.47 -18.58
CA ARG A 151 -17.96 -10.31 -18.36
C ARG A 151 -18.30 -9.79 -16.97
N GLU A 152 -17.58 -10.22 -15.95
CA GLU A 152 -17.87 -9.89 -14.55
C GLU A 152 -17.14 -8.63 -14.08
N VAL A 153 -15.95 -8.40 -14.58
CA VAL A 153 -15.08 -7.29 -14.16
C VAL A 153 -14.91 -6.26 -15.28
N GLY A 154 -14.49 -6.72 -16.46
CA GLY A 154 -14.17 -5.82 -17.57
C GLY A 154 -15.33 -4.93 -18.00
N VAL A 155 -16.58 -5.41 -17.92
CA VAL A 155 -17.81 -4.65 -18.25
C VAL A 155 -17.96 -3.37 -17.42
N HIS A 156 -17.36 -3.29 -16.24
CA HIS A 156 -17.44 -2.14 -15.34
C HIS A 156 -16.41 -1.05 -15.64
N PHE A 157 -15.45 -1.31 -16.55
CA PHE A 157 -14.38 -0.39 -16.90
C PHE A 157 -14.58 0.27 -18.26
N SER A 158 -14.49 1.58 -18.30
CA SER A 158 -14.45 2.36 -19.53
C SER A 158 -13.00 2.63 -19.92
N VAL A 159 -12.58 2.18 -21.11
CA VAL A 159 -11.21 2.42 -21.62
C VAL A 159 -10.91 3.91 -21.68
N ASN A 160 -11.84 4.74 -22.18
CA ASN A 160 -11.66 6.19 -22.27
C ASN A 160 -11.40 6.81 -20.88
N ARG A 161 -12.12 6.34 -19.84
CA ARG A 161 -11.91 6.80 -18.48
C ARG A 161 -10.56 6.32 -17.92
N MET A 162 -10.18 5.07 -18.15
CA MET A 162 -8.88 4.55 -17.73
C MET A 162 -7.73 5.38 -18.34
N LEU A 163 -7.80 5.65 -19.64
CA LEU A 163 -6.78 6.44 -20.33
C LEU A 163 -6.71 7.91 -19.88
N SER A 164 -7.76 8.43 -19.20
CA SER A 164 -7.74 9.77 -18.60
C SER A 164 -6.99 9.85 -17.28
N PHE A 165 -6.68 8.73 -16.65
CA PHE A 165 -5.94 8.71 -15.40
C PHE A 165 -4.46 9.05 -15.58
N GLU A 166 -3.89 9.76 -14.61
CA GLU A 166 -2.52 10.26 -14.68
C GLU A 166 -1.49 9.13 -14.81
N CYS A 167 -1.73 7.97 -14.18
CA CYS A 167 -0.85 6.81 -14.29
C CYS A 167 -0.69 6.28 -15.72
N TYR A 168 -1.68 6.51 -16.60
CA TYR A 168 -1.62 6.09 -18.01
C TYR A 168 -1.19 7.20 -18.97
N LYS A 169 -1.43 8.48 -18.67
CA LYS A 169 -1.09 9.59 -19.58
C LYS A 169 0.38 9.60 -19.99
N GLN A 170 1.28 9.47 -19.03
CA GLN A 170 2.72 9.42 -19.30
C GLN A 170 3.13 8.20 -20.13
N ARG A 171 2.42 7.07 -19.96
CA ARG A 171 2.67 5.85 -20.73
C ARG A 171 2.11 5.93 -22.14
N LEU A 172 0.98 6.60 -22.34
CA LEU A 172 0.38 6.80 -23.69
C LEU A 172 1.35 7.50 -24.66
N GLU A 173 2.10 8.49 -24.19
CA GLU A 173 3.09 9.20 -25.01
C GLU A 173 4.23 8.30 -25.50
N ARG A 174 4.52 7.20 -24.79
CA ARG A 174 5.62 6.28 -25.06
C ARG A 174 5.18 4.88 -25.52
N GLY A 175 3.88 4.68 -25.68
CA GLY A 175 3.29 3.42 -26.06
C GLY A 175 2.87 2.57 -24.86
N LEU A 176 1.59 2.70 -24.44
CA LEU A 176 0.96 1.86 -23.43
C LEU A 176 0.53 0.54 -24.08
N SER A 177 1.01 -0.58 -23.57
CA SER A 177 0.57 -1.90 -24.04
C SER A 177 -0.76 -2.30 -23.42
N PHE A 178 -1.52 -3.16 -24.12
CA PHE A 178 -2.72 -3.79 -23.57
C PHE A 178 -2.41 -4.58 -22.28
N PHE A 179 -1.24 -5.17 -22.21
CA PHE A 179 -0.74 -5.89 -21.06
C PHE A 179 -0.68 -4.99 -19.81
N GLU A 180 -0.05 -3.82 -19.92
CA GLU A 180 0.05 -2.84 -18.82
C GLU A 180 -1.33 -2.23 -18.47
N LEU A 181 -2.21 -2.02 -19.46
CA LEU A 181 -3.54 -1.49 -19.22
C LEU A 181 -4.37 -2.39 -18.30
N ASN A 182 -4.16 -3.71 -18.36
CA ASN A 182 -4.88 -4.66 -17.52
C ASN A 182 -4.45 -4.66 -16.04
N TYR A 183 -3.32 -4.03 -15.70
CA TYR A 183 -2.86 -3.98 -14.30
C TYR A 183 -3.93 -3.38 -13.37
N MET A 184 -4.55 -2.26 -13.76
CA MET A 184 -5.61 -1.61 -12.98
C MET A 184 -6.83 -2.53 -12.78
N LEU A 185 -7.21 -3.32 -13.78
CA LEU A 185 -8.32 -4.26 -13.64
C LEU A 185 -8.01 -5.34 -12.63
N MET A 186 -6.78 -5.86 -12.64
CA MET A 186 -6.34 -6.89 -11.69
C MET A 186 -6.27 -6.36 -10.27
N GLN A 187 -5.68 -5.18 -10.05
CA GLN A 187 -5.65 -4.55 -8.72
C GLN A 187 -7.07 -4.24 -8.23
N SER A 188 -7.95 -3.76 -9.10
CA SER A 188 -9.35 -3.53 -8.74
C SER A 188 -10.07 -4.82 -8.37
N TYR A 189 -9.77 -5.91 -9.05
CA TYR A 189 -10.31 -7.23 -8.74
C TYR A 189 -9.76 -7.77 -7.41
N ASP A 190 -8.51 -7.50 -7.09
CA ASP A 190 -7.94 -7.83 -5.78
C ASP A 190 -8.78 -7.24 -4.65
N PHE A 191 -9.13 -5.94 -4.76
CA PHE A 191 -9.97 -5.31 -3.74
C PHE A 191 -11.36 -5.93 -3.65
N LEU A 192 -11.98 -6.25 -4.78
CA LEU A 192 -13.27 -6.94 -4.82
C LEU A 192 -13.19 -8.32 -4.13
N VAL A 193 -12.14 -9.10 -4.42
CA VAL A 193 -11.90 -10.41 -3.79
C VAL A 193 -11.71 -10.26 -2.28
N LEU A 194 -10.91 -9.29 -1.85
CA LEU A 194 -10.66 -9.03 -0.44
C LEU A 194 -11.92 -8.53 0.30
N ASN A 195 -12.72 -7.69 -0.35
CA ASN A 195 -14.01 -7.26 0.20
C ASN A 195 -14.95 -8.44 0.39
N ARG A 196 -15.09 -9.32 -0.62
CA ARG A 196 -15.98 -10.49 -0.57
C ARG A 196 -15.54 -11.55 0.45
N LYS A 197 -14.22 -11.82 0.53
CA LYS A 197 -13.68 -12.89 1.38
C LYS A 197 -13.41 -12.47 2.83
N TYR A 198 -12.96 -11.23 3.03
CA TYR A 198 -12.46 -10.78 4.34
C TYR A 198 -13.19 -9.53 4.86
N GLY A 199 -14.23 -9.07 4.16
CA GLY A 199 -14.93 -7.83 4.54
C GLY A 199 -14.04 -6.59 4.47
N CYS A 200 -12.99 -6.61 3.63
CA CYS A 200 -12.06 -5.49 3.51
C CYS A 200 -12.79 -4.26 2.93
N GLN A 201 -12.80 -3.17 3.69
CA GLN A 201 -13.52 -1.95 3.31
C GLN A 201 -12.61 -0.79 2.90
N LEU A 202 -11.29 -0.90 3.15
CA LEU A 202 -10.36 0.20 2.92
C LEU A 202 -9.11 -0.29 2.18
N GLU A 203 -8.81 0.32 1.04
CA GLU A 203 -7.57 0.12 0.30
C GLU A 203 -6.61 1.27 0.60
N LEU A 204 -5.36 0.93 0.92
CA LEU A 204 -4.31 1.87 1.24
C LEU A 204 -3.12 1.70 0.31
N GLY A 205 -2.47 2.81 -0.04
CA GLY A 205 -1.27 2.80 -0.88
C GLY A 205 -0.50 4.10 -0.82
N GLY A 206 0.65 4.16 -1.48
CA GLY A 206 1.37 5.42 -1.69
C GLY A 206 0.55 6.39 -2.55
N ASP A 207 0.83 7.69 -2.47
CA ASP A 207 0.06 8.70 -3.21
C ASP A 207 0.14 8.54 -4.74
N ASP A 208 1.20 7.90 -5.23
CA ASP A 208 1.34 7.50 -6.62
C ASP A 208 0.34 6.40 -7.07
N GLN A 209 -0.32 5.72 -6.12
CA GLN A 209 -1.33 4.69 -6.37
C GLN A 209 -2.77 5.22 -6.44
N TRP A 210 -2.98 6.53 -6.24
CA TRP A 210 -4.32 7.13 -6.18
C TRP A 210 -5.24 6.74 -7.35
N SER A 211 -4.71 6.71 -8.57
CA SER A 211 -5.48 6.36 -9.76
C SER A 211 -5.82 4.86 -9.85
N ASN A 212 -4.92 3.99 -9.38
CA ASN A 212 -5.16 2.53 -9.41
C ASN A 212 -6.22 2.14 -8.38
N ILE A 213 -6.11 2.69 -7.16
CA ILE A 213 -6.99 2.36 -6.03
C ILE A 213 -8.47 2.74 -6.31
N ILE A 214 -8.72 3.82 -7.08
CA ILE A 214 -10.11 4.21 -7.38
C ILE A 214 -10.86 3.15 -8.18
N GLY A 215 -10.17 2.40 -9.02
CA GLY A 215 -10.76 1.33 -9.82
C GLY A 215 -11.43 0.27 -8.95
N GLY A 216 -10.80 -0.12 -7.84
CA GLY A 216 -11.31 -1.10 -6.90
C GLY A 216 -12.55 -0.62 -6.15
N VAL A 217 -12.55 0.62 -5.64
CA VAL A 217 -13.71 1.23 -4.99
C VAL A 217 -14.93 1.27 -5.92
N GLU A 218 -14.71 1.70 -7.19
CA GLU A 218 -15.78 1.74 -8.17
C GLU A 218 -16.29 0.35 -8.58
N LEU A 219 -15.39 -0.62 -8.66
CA LEU A 219 -15.76 -2.00 -9.01
C LEU A 219 -16.65 -2.60 -7.91
N ILE A 220 -16.30 -2.47 -6.65
CA ILE A 220 -17.10 -2.96 -5.51
C ILE A 220 -18.51 -2.34 -5.55
N ARG A 221 -18.58 -1.02 -5.75
CA ARG A 221 -19.87 -0.33 -5.85
C ARG A 221 -20.73 -0.82 -7.02
N LYS A 222 -20.11 -1.05 -8.19
CA LYS A 222 -20.85 -1.45 -9.41
C LYS A 222 -21.22 -2.94 -9.41
N ALA A 223 -20.38 -3.80 -8.86
CA ALA A 223 -20.56 -5.24 -8.88
C ALA A 223 -21.43 -5.74 -7.72
N ASP A 224 -21.26 -5.19 -6.52
CA ASP A 224 -21.86 -5.70 -5.29
C ASP A 224 -22.76 -4.68 -4.57
N ASP A 225 -22.90 -3.45 -5.10
CA ASP A 225 -23.66 -2.32 -4.49
C ASP A 225 -23.23 -2.04 -3.03
N LYS A 226 -21.92 -2.17 -2.77
CA LYS A 226 -21.32 -1.93 -1.46
C LYS A 226 -20.45 -0.69 -1.44
N GLU A 227 -20.31 -0.08 -0.27
CA GLU A 227 -19.37 1.01 -0.04
C GLU A 227 -17.99 0.45 0.32
N ALA A 228 -16.97 1.04 -0.28
CA ALA A 228 -15.57 0.84 0.06
C ALA A 228 -14.84 2.18 -0.05
N TYR A 229 -13.72 2.28 0.63
CA TYR A 229 -12.98 3.52 0.75
C TYR A 229 -11.53 3.34 0.34
N ARG A 230 -10.85 4.46 0.09
CA ARG A 230 -9.42 4.51 -0.19
C ARG A 230 -8.77 5.64 0.56
N MET A 231 -7.50 5.42 0.90
CA MET A 231 -6.64 6.43 1.49
C MET A 231 -5.23 6.25 0.94
N THR A 232 -4.53 7.34 0.63
CA THR A 232 -3.12 7.27 0.23
C THR A 232 -2.23 7.91 1.27
N PHE A 233 -0.99 7.41 1.33
CA PHE A 233 0.04 7.93 2.22
C PHE A 233 0.92 8.94 1.50
N THR A 234 1.34 9.94 2.26
CA THR A 234 2.42 10.83 1.86
C THR A 234 3.68 9.99 1.59
N LEU A 235 4.24 10.12 0.40
CA LEU A 235 5.50 9.47 0.08
C LEU A 235 6.63 10.09 0.90
N LEU A 236 7.51 9.25 1.44
CA LEU A 236 8.70 9.72 2.12
C LEU A 236 9.68 10.29 1.10
N THR A 237 9.79 11.61 1.09
CA THR A 237 10.68 12.35 0.19
C THR A 237 11.61 13.25 0.97
N THR A 238 12.77 13.50 0.42
CA THR A 238 13.69 14.54 0.90
C THR A 238 13.10 15.94 0.61
N SER A 239 13.65 16.97 1.25
CA SER A 239 13.25 18.38 1.06
C SER A 239 13.36 18.84 -0.38
N ASP A 240 14.27 18.26 -1.18
CA ASP A 240 14.42 18.50 -2.62
C ASP A 240 13.50 17.62 -3.51
N GLY A 241 12.55 16.86 -2.89
CA GLY A 241 11.51 16.11 -3.59
C GLY A 241 11.93 14.72 -4.09
N ARG A 242 13.13 14.23 -3.79
CA ARG A 242 13.55 12.88 -4.16
C ARG A 242 12.94 11.85 -3.21
N LYS A 243 12.49 10.71 -3.74
CA LYS A 243 12.00 9.59 -2.91
C LYS A 243 13.14 9.08 -2.02
N MET A 244 12.92 9.05 -0.71
CA MET A 244 13.87 8.50 0.27
C MET A 244 14.05 6.99 0.10
N GLY A 245 15.15 6.46 0.63
CA GLY A 245 15.50 5.05 0.52
C GLY A 245 16.16 4.65 -0.80
N LYS A 246 16.45 5.60 -1.67
CA LYS A 246 17.33 5.44 -2.84
C LYS A 246 18.55 6.30 -2.66
N THR A 247 19.72 5.68 -2.75
CA THR A 247 21.03 6.34 -2.72
C THR A 247 21.69 6.18 -4.08
N GLU A 248 22.84 6.84 -4.31
CA GLU A 248 23.66 6.64 -5.50
C GLU A 248 24.12 5.18 -5.65
N SER A 249 24.28 4.47 -4.52
CA SER A 249 24.66 3.05 -4.44
C SER A 249 23.46 2.09 -4.51
N GLY A 250 22.22 2.57 -4.64
CA GLY A 250 21.01 1.74 -4.75
C GLY A 250 19.98 2.00 -3.65
N ALA A 251 19.14 0.99 -3.35
CA ALA A 251 18.12 1.09 -2.32
C ALA A 251 18.69 0.79 -0.92
N VAL A 252 18.16 1.45 0.10
CA VAL A 252 18.40 1.10 1.52
C VAL A 252 17.39 0.01 1.90
N TRP A 253 17.90 -1.21 2.06
CA TRP A 253 17.11 -2.41 2.23
C TRP A 253 16.78 -2.68 3.69
N LEU A 254 15.66 -3.36 3.95
CA LEU A 254 15.31 -3.85 5.29
C LEU A 254 15.96 -5.22 5.59
N ASP A 255 16.59 -5.83 4.61
CA ASP A 255 17.37 -7.05 4.79
C ASP A 255 18.78 -6.70 5.32
N PRO A 256 19.18 -7.21 6.50
CA PRO A 256 20.49 -6.92 7.08
C PRO A 256 21.68 -7.49 6.26
N GLU A 257 21.44 -8.47 5.40
CA GLU A 257 22.46 -9.00 4.48
C GLU A 257 22.72 -8.05 3.28
N LYS A 258 21.77 -7.14 2.97
CA LYS A 258 21.86 -6.18 1.87
C LYS A 258 22.25 -4.78 2.33
N THR A 259 21.72 -4.37 3.46
CA THR A 259 22.09 -3.12 4.14
C THR A 259 22.35 -3.48 5.60
N SER A 260 23.61 -3.37 6.02
CA SER A 260 23.96 -3.74 7.39
C SER A 260 23.17 -2.91 8.41
N PRO A 261 22.93 -3.41 9.64
CA PRO A 261 22.28 -2.62 10.69
C PRO A 261 23.01 -1.29 10.96
N TYR A 262 24.34 -1.27 10.83
CA TYR A 262 25.14 -0.06 10.96
C TYR A 262 24.85 0.94 9.83
N ASP A 263 24.83 0.51 8.57
CA ASP A 263 24.56 1.38 7.43
C ASP A 263 23.11 1.87 7.44
N PHE A 264 22.17 1.02 7.86
CA PHE A 264 20.77 1.41 8.06
C PHE A 264 20.61 2.49 9.13
N TYR A 265 21.31 2.33 10.28
CA TYR A 265 21.37 3.35 11.33
C TYR A 265 22.02 4.65 10.81
N GLN A 266 23.15 4.55 10.10
CA GLN A 266 23.84 5.72 9.55
C GLN A 266 23.01 6.45 8.51
N TYR A 267 22.20 5.73 7.70
CA TYR A 267 21.27 6.34 6.76
C TYR A 267 20.30 7.30 7.49
N TRP A 268 19.65 6.85 8.55
CA TRP A 268 18.72 7.69 9.31
C TRP A 268 19.43 8.80 10.11
N ARG A 269 20.59 8.50 10.66
CA ARG A 269 21.39 9.49 11.41
C ARG A 269 21.87 10.64 10.52
N ASN A 270 22.12 10.40 9.24
CA ASN A 270 22.63 11.37 8.27
C ASN A 270 21.53 11.98 7.39
N VAL A 271 20.26 11.84 7.79
CA VAL A 271 19.16 12.58 7.17
C VAL A 271 19.39 14.05 7.38
N ASP A 272 19.13 14.87 6.34
CA ASP A 272 19.26 16.33 6.40
C ASP A 272 18.37 16.89 7.53
N ASP A 273 18.85 17.88 8.26
CA ASP A 273 18.12 18.50 9.40
C ASP A 273 16.73 18.99 8.96
N ALA A 274 16.59 19.47 7.72
CA ALA A 274 15.31 19.88 7.15
C ALA A 274 14.28 18.72 7.00
N ASP A 275 14.75 17.49 6.96
CA ASP A 275 13.92 16.29 6.75
C ASP A 275 13.63 15.53 8.06
N VAL A 276 14.32 15.85 9.17
CA VAL A 276 14.20 15.11 10.44
C VAL A 276 12.76 15.04 10.92
N ILE A 277 12.07 16.18 11.01
CA ILE A 277 10.67 16.25 11.50
C ILE A 277 9.73 15.40 10.65
N ARG A 278 10.02 15.30 9.35
CA ARG A 278 9.22 14.49 8.42
C ARG A 278 9.46 12.98 8.58
N CYS A 279 10.63 12.60 9.13
CA CYS A 279 11.00 11.21 9.38
C CYS A 279 10.56 10.70 10.76
N LEU A 280 10.20 11.59 11.70
CA LEU A 280 9.71 11.29 13.05
C LEU A 280 8.20 11.16 13.10
#